data_da9a025d8756b4404730584395f37cc3
#
_entry.id   da9a025d8756b4404730584395f37cc3
#
_cell.length_a   1.000
_cell.length_b   1.000
_cell.length_c   1.000
_cell.angle_alpha   90.00
_cell.angle_beta   90.00
_cell.angle_gamma   90.00
#
_symmetry.space_group_name_H-M   'P 1'
#
loop_
_entity.id
_entity.type
_entity.pdbx_description
1 polymer ?
#
loop_
_entity_poly.entity_id
_entity_poly.type
_entity_poly.pdbx_seq_one_letter_code
_entity_poly.pdbx_strand_id
1 'polypeptide(L)'
;MEPIRFISRSRELLFAAPLDIITASTHGEVVPCLQRVAAGVAQGCYAAGFITYEAAAAFDSAMTTQAPGALPLLWFGLYRTMESLDLNTKSMDKTFKVGPWTPLVSAEAYQNIIQRIRDLIAAGDTYQVNYTFPLEAEFQGDTLSWFRRLCAAQQADYCAFIDLGRLRLLSTSPELFFRRTGDVLETRPMKGTRPRGRWPDEDRQMAQALAASGKDRAENVMIVDLLRNDMTRVSAPGSVQVRSLYDVETYPTVWQMTSTIRSRTSATIPEIIQALFPSGSVTGAPKIRTMEIIRELEPYPRGIYCGTIGWWAPDGQAEFNVAIRTVMVDSRTHQAVYHVGSGITQGSSATDEYDECLIKAALLTRQDPEFELIESLRFDGAYFLLAEHLERLAASAGYFGFACDRQAIEKGLLKAVESDSETDKNRCPTPILKPPTPNPSQEGNGNRTPIPGEAGGGLTSIIPTGNITPLKIRLLLQKDGTFQIQKEPLAPLPCRRVGFAKEPVDANNILLYHKTTSRAMYQRALASRPDCEDVLL
;
A
#
# COMPACT_ATOMS: atom_id res chain seq x y z
N MET A 1 19.93 7.51 19.97
CA MET A 1 18.52 7.50 19.50
C MET A 1 18.53 8.00 18.07
N GLU A 2 18.02 7.19 17.13
CA GLU A 2 17.88 7.63 15.73
C GLU A 2 16.82 8.73 15.64
N PRO A 3 16.92 9.65 14.65
CA PRO A 3 15.87 10.63 14.41
C PRO A 3 14.52 9.98 14.14
N ILE A 4 13.42 10.59 14.64
CA ILE A 4 12.07 10.18 14.25
C ILE A 4 11.86 10.53 12.79
N ARG A 5 11.23 9.61 12.04
CA ARG A 5 10.93 9.77 10.63
C ARG A 5 9.45 9.56 10.37
N PHE A 6 8.86 10.45 9.59
CA PHE A 6 7.55 10.23 8.99
C PHE A 6 7.71 10.19 7.48
N ILE A 7 7.25 9.11 6.86
CA ILE A 7 7.39 8.89 5.43
C ILE A 7 6.01 8.79 4.80
N SER A 8 5.77 9.59 3.77
CA SER A 8 4.63 9.48 2.86
C SER A 8 5.11 9.08 1.47
N ARG A 9 4.21 8.95 0.51
CA ARG A 9 4.57 8.67 -0.91
C ARG A 9 5.39 9.78 -1.56
N SER A 10 5.39 11.00 -1.02
CA SER A 10 6.00 12.18 -1.64
C SER A 10 7.14 12.80 -0.86
N ARG A 11 7.23 12.56 0.46
CA ARG A 11 8.21 13.25 1.32
C ARG A 11 8.56 12.44 2.57
N GLU A 12 9.71 12.74 3.12
CA GLU A 12 10.16 12.29 4.44
C GLU A 12 10.29 13.50 5.37
N LEU A 13 9.67 13.46 6.55
CA LEU A 13 9.85 14.44 7.62
C LEU A 13 10.78 13.85 8.67
N LEU A 14 11.78 14.64 9.08
CA LEU A 14 12.80 14.23 10.02
C LEU A 14 12.81 15.14 11.26
N PHE A 15 12.77 14.50 12.45
CA PHE A 15 12.87 15.17 13.75
C PHE A 15 14.12 14.65 14.47
N ALA A 16 15.13 15.49 14.59
CA ALA A 16 16.41 15.13 15.18
C ALA A 16 16.70 15.96 16.45
N ALA A 17 17.49 15.40 17.37
CA ALA A 17 17.95 16.07 18.59
C ALA A 17 16.81 16.70 19.41
N PRO A 18 16.01 15.89 20.13
CA PRO A 18 14.91 16.40 20.93
C PRO A 18 15.44 17.36 22.02
N LEU A 19 14.74 18.49 22.21
CA LEU A 19 15.00 19.46 23.27
C LEU A 19 14.51 18.92 24.63
N ASP A 20 13.40 18.20 24.62
CA ASP A 20 12.80 17.54 25.80
C ASP A 20 12.07 16.27 25.34
N ILE A 21 11.97 15.31 26.25
CA ILE A 21 11.21 14.08 26.07
C ILE A 21 10.17 13.99 27.17
N ILE A 22 8.90 13.97 26.80
CA ILE A 22 7.76 13.92 27.68
C ILE A 22 7.15 12.53 27.61
N THR A 23 7.09 11.83 28.76
CA THR A 23 6.56 10.47 28.84
C THR A 23 5.53 10.35 29.97
N ALA A 24 4.52 9.49 29.78
CA ALA A 24 3.56 9.08 30.79
C ALA A 24 3.54 7.56 30.87
N SER A 25 3.67 7.02 32.07
CA SER A 25 3.61 5.58 32.36
C SER A 25 2.33 5.16 33.07
N THR A 26 1.61 6.12 33.65
CA THR A 26 0.33 5.90 34.33
C THR A 26 -0.78 6.70 33.69
N HIS A 27 -2.03 6.25 33.82
CA HIS A 27 -3.19 6.96 33.27
C HIS A 27 -3.31 8.41 33.78
N GLY A 28 -3.00 8.64 35.06
CA GLY A 28 -3.06 9.99 35.65
C GLY A 28 -2.04 10.97 35.07
N GLU A 29 -0.97 10.50 34.47
CA GLU A 29 0.08 11.33 33.83
C GLU A 29 -0.24 11.70 32.38
N VAL A 30 -1.08 10.93 31.67
CA VAL A 30 -1.27 11.08 30.22
C VAL A 30 -1.76 12.48 29.87
N VAL A 31 -2.86 12.94 30.46
CA VAL A 31 -3.44 14.27 30.16
C VAL A 31 -2.50 15.40 30.55
N PRO A 32 -1.90 15.43 31.77
CA PRO A 32 -0.89 16.43 32.13
C PRO A 32 0.31 16.44 31.17
N CYS A 33 0.83 15.28 30.77
CA CYS A 33 1.94 15.20 29.81
C CYS A 33 1.54 15.72 28.44
N LEU A 34 0.35 15.38 27.95
CA LEU A 34 -0.15 15.89 26.67
C LEU A 34 -0.32 17.42 26.69
N GLN A 35 -0.74 17.99 27.83
CA GLN A 35 -0.80 19.45 28.02
C GLN A 35 0.61 20.09 28.03
N ARG A 36 1.61 19.41 28.61
CA ARG A 36 3.01 19.86 28.54
C ARG A 36 3.53 19.86 27.09
N VAL A 37 3.19 18.83 26.30
CA VAL A 37 3.50 18.82 24.86
C VAL A 37 2.88 20.02 24.17
N ALA A 38 1.59 20.30 24.44
CA ALA A 38 0.89 21.46 23.88
C ALA A 38 1.55 22.79 24.26
N ALA A 39 1.98 22.94 25.50
CA ALA A 39 2.70 24.13 25.96
C ALA A 39 4.04 24.31 25.24
N GLY A 40 4.81 23.23 25.01
CA GLY A 40 6.04 23.28 24.23
C GLY A 40 5.81 23.68 22.79
N VAL A 41 4.76 23.17 22.16
CA VAL A 41 4.39 23.56 20.78
C VAL A 41 3.96 25.02 20.71
N ALA A 42 3.19 25.51 21.67
CA ALA A 42 2.80 26.92 21.77
C ALA A 42 4.02 27.87 21.95
N GLN A 43 5.15 27.34 22.46
CA GLN A 43 6.44 28.05 22.56
C GLN A 43 7.29 27.95 21.30
N GLY A 44 6.76 27.40 20.21
CA GLY A 44 7.44 27.31 18.92
C GLY A 44 8.17 26.00 18.64
N CYS A 45 8.02 24.97 19.49
CA CYS A 45 8.58 23.65 19.24
C CYS A 45 7.67 22.83 18.31
N TYR A 46 8.28 21.90 17.58
CA TYR A 46 7.58 20.79 16.95
C TYR A 46 7.47 19.64 17.93
N ALA A 47 6.39 18.86 17.88
CA ALA A 47 6.26 17.64 18.66
C ALA A 47 6.10 16.43 17.73
N ALA A 48 6.74 15.31 18.07
CA ALA A 48 6.56 14.05 17.37
C ALA A 48 6.59 12.89 18.38
N GLY A 49 5.67 11.90 18.23
CA GLY A 49 5.58 10.83 19.19
C GLY A 49 4.35 9.93 18.99
N PHE A 50 3.93 9.29 20.09
CA PHE A 50 2.82 8.33 20.05
C PHE A 50 2.02 8.30 21.36
N ILE A 51 0.84 7.70 21.27
CA ILE A 51 -0.03 7.33 22.38
C ILE A 51 -0.43 5.87 22.17
N THR A 52 -0.22 5.01 23.19
CA THR A 52 -0.62 3.59 23.13
C THR A 52 -2.12 3.42 23.38
N TYR A 53 -2.68 2.31 22.90
CA TYR A 53 -4.10 2.00 23.04
C TYR A 53 -4.57 2.03 24.50
N GLU A 54 -3.76 1.55 25.43
CA GLU A 54 -4.07 1.49 26.86
C GLU A 54 -4.19 2.87 27.50
N ALA A 55 -3.73 3.94 26.85
CA ALA A 55 -3.95 5.31 27.33
C ALA A 55 -5.42 5.75 27.28
N ALA A 56 -6.30 5.00 26.63
CA ALA A 56 -7.72 5.35 26.50
C ALA A 56 -8.41 5.63 27.85
N ALA A 57 -8.11 4.85 28.88
CA ALA A 57 -8.68 5.04 30.22
C ALA A 57 -8.29 6.38 30.89
N ALA A 58 -7.26 7.07 30.39
CA ALA A 58 -6.89 8.41 30.84
C ALA A 58 -7.79 9.51 30.29
N PHE A 59 -8.42 9.27 29.13
CA PHE A 59 -9.31 10.22 28.46
C PHE A 59 -10.78 10.05 28.88
N ASP A 60 -11.19 8.81 29.18
CA ASP A 60 -12.51 8.49 29.70
C ASP A 60 -12.40 7.23 30.59
N SER A 61 -12.76 7.36 31.86
CA SER A 61 -12.68 6.26 32.85
C SER A 61 -13.59 5.07 32.51
N ALA A 62 -14.58 5.23 31.66
CA ALA A 62 -15.41 4.14 31.18
C ALA A 62 -14.72 3.28 30.12
N MET A 63 -13.64 3.76 29.48
CA MET A 63 -12.86 3.01 28.51
C MET A 63 -11.88 2.06 29.23
N THR A 64 -12.22 0.79 29.27
CA THR A 64 -11.39 -0.23 29.92
C THR A 64 -10.43 -0.88 28.93
N THR A 65 -9.20 -1.15 29.39
CA THR A 65 -8.15 -1.79 28.59
C THR A 65 -7.41 -2.85 29.42
N GLN A 66 -6.52 -3.61 28.79
CA GLN A 66 -5.51 -4.41 29.51
C GLN A 66 -4.52 -3.50 30.26
N ALA A 67 -3.75 -4.07 31.17
CA ALA A 67 -2.65 -3.35 31.81
C ALA A 67 -1.61 -2.93 30.75
N PRO A 68 -0.97 -1.76 30.92
CA PRO A 68 0.06 -1.30 29.99
C PRO A 68 1.19 -2.32 29.81
N GLY A 69 1.68 -2.47 28.57
CA GLY A 69 2.80 -3.35 28.23
C GLY A 69 4.17 -2.67 28.44
N ALA A 70 5.13 -2.99 27.59
CA ALA A 70 6.51 -2.50 27.68
C ALA A 70 6.70 -1.03 27.26
N LEU A 71 5.76 -0.47 26.50
CA LEU A 71 5.78 0.92 26.06
C LEU A 71 5.14 1.84 27.11
N PRO A 72 5.59 3.11 27.25
CA PRO A 72 4.86 4.11 27.99
C PRO A 72 3.50 4.39 27.34
N LEU A 73 2.53 4.87 28.10
CA LEU A 73 1.20 5.22 27.59
C LEU A 73 1.25 6.40 26.62
N LEU A 74 2.18 7.31 26.82
CA LEU A 74 2.44 8.46 25.97
C LEU A 74 3.94 8.70 25.91
N TRP A 75 4.45 9.01 24.72
CA TRP A 75 5.82 9.45 24.50
C TRP A 75 5.86 10.50 23.40
N PHE A 76 6.38 11.70 23.69
CA PHE A 76 6.61 12.76 22.71
C PHE A 76 7.97 13.40 22.92
N GLY A 77 8.72 13.58 21.83
CA GLY A 77 9.86 14.48 21.76
C GLY A 77 9.40 15.89 21.33
N LEU A 78 9.99 16.92 21.95
CA LEU A 78 9.91 18.31 21.49
C LEU A 78 11.16 18.67 20.69
N TYR A 79 11.00 19.29 19.53
CA TYR A 79 12.08 19.56 18.60
C TYR A 79 12.07 21.02 18.17
N ARG A 80 13.26 21.56 17.90
CA ARG A 80 13.41 22.93 17.39
C ARG A 80 13.00 23.05 15.93
N THR A 81 13.27 22.03 15.14
CA THR A 81 13.08 22.02 13.69
C THR A 81 12.48 20.71 13.22
N MET A 82 11.78 20.76 12.11
CA MET A 82 11.34 19.63 11.31
C MET A 82 11.94 19.82 9.92
N GLU A 83 12.74 18.85 9.47
CA GLU A 83 13.31 18.85 8.13
C GLU A 83 12.40 18.07 7.18
N SER A 84 12.20 18.62 5.97
CA SER A 84 11.49 17.93 4.90
C SER A 84 12.48 17.53 3.83
N LEU A 85 12.58 16.23 3.55
CA LEU A 85 13.50 15.63 2.59
C LEU A 85 12.71 15.01 1.44
N ASP A 86 13.25 15.12 0.22
CA ASP A 86 12.75 14.34 -0.91
C ASP A 86 13.15 12.86 -0.77
N LEU A 87 12.26 11.94 -1.16
CA LEU A 87 12.47 10.49 -1.02
C LEU A 87 13.65 9.92 -1.86
N ASN A 88 14.28 10.74 -2.72
CA ASN A 88 15.36 10.32 -3.62
C ASN A 88 16.73 10.11 -2.96
N THR A 89 16.86 10.21 -1.64
CA THR A 89 18.12 9.90 -0.96
C THR A 89 18.37 8.40 -0.96
N LYS A 90 19.24 7.93 -1.87
CA LYS A 90 19.80 6.57 -1.87
C LYS A 90 20.50 6.34 -0.53
N SER A 91 19.81 5.67 0.38
CA SER A 91 20.41 5.16 1.61
C SER A 91 21.10 3.84 1.30
N MET A 92 22.31 3.65 1.82
CA MET A 92 22.94 2.33 1.83
C MET A 92 22.13 1.42 2.75
N ASP A 93 21.41 0.45 2.17
CA ASP A 93 20.65 -0.52 2.93
C ASP A 93 21.61 -1.45 3.67
N LYS A 94 21.52 -1.43 4.99
CA LYS A 94 22.19 -2.39 5.85
C LYS A 94 21.40 -3.69 5.88
N THR A 95 22.08 -4.77 6.20
CA THR A 95 21.48 -6.11 6.25
C THR A 95 20.59 -6.28 7.49
N PHE A 96 19.51 -7.02 7.31
CA PHE A 96 18.68 -7.51 8.40
C PHE A 96 18.10 -8.89 8.07
N LYS A 97 17.67 -9.62 9.08
CA LYS A 97 17.03 -10.93 8.98
C LYS A 97 15.82 -10.99 9.89
N VAL A 98 14.72 -11.50 9.38
CA VAL A 98 13.48 -11.76 10.12
C VAL A 98 13.20 -13.24 10.05
N GLY A 99 12.93 -13.84 11.21
CA GLY A 99 12.51 -15.24 11.32
C GLY A 99 11.06 -15.45 10.84
N PRO A 100 10.57 -16.71 10.92
CA PRO A 100 9.18 -17.00 10.65
C PRO A 100 8.28 -16.35 11.71
N TRP A 101 7.13 -15.86 11.28
CA TRP A 101 6.14 -15.27 12.16
C TRP A 101 5.21 -16.33 12.72
N THR A 102 5.00 -16.31 14.04
CA THR A 102 4.15 -17.25 14.75
C THR A 102 2.99 -16.49 15.40
N PRO A 103 1.71 -16.78 15.05
CA PRO A 103 0.55 -16.26 15.75
C PRO A 103 0.50 -16.76 17.20
N LEU A 104 0.22 -15.88 18.17
CA LEU A 104 0.03 -16.28 19.56
C LEU A 104 -1.39 -16.79 19.86
N VAL A 105 -2.30 -16.70 18.91
CA VAL A 105 -3.65 -17.27 18.97
C VAL A 105 -3.80 -18.28 17.84
N SER A 106 -4.13 -19.53 18.20
CA SER A 106 -4.37 -20.59 17.22
C SER A 106 -5.69 -20.36 16.47
N ALA A 107 -5.84 -20.95 15.28
CA ALA A 107 -7.07 -20.87 14.50
C ALA A 107 -8.29 -21.40 15.28
N GLU A 108 -8.11 -22.47 16.07
CA GLU A 108 -9.18 -23.02 16.92
C GLU A 108 -9.59 -22.06 18.05
N ALA A 109 -8.62 -21.48 18.76
CA ALA A 109 -8.89 -20.47 19.79
C ALA A 109 -9.59 -19.24 19.19
N TYR A 110 -9.14 -18.80 18.00
CA TYR A 110 -9.76 -17.70 17.26
C TYR A 110 -11.23 -18.01 16.93
N GLN A 111 -11.55 -19.21 16.43
CA GLN A 111 -12.92 -19.63 16.11
C GLN A 111 -13.84 -19.53 17.32
N ASN A 112 -13.41 -20.00 18.49
CA ASN A 112 -14.17 -19.94 19.73
C ASN A 112 -14.46 -18.49 20.15
N ILE A 113 -13.48 -17.61 20.00
CA ILE A 113 -13.63 -16.19 20.32
C ILE A 113 -14.59 -15.51 19.34
N ILE A 114 -14.48 -15.79 18.05
CA ILE A 114 -15.41 -15.24 17.04
C ILE A 114 -16.85 -15.68 17.33
N GLN A 115 -17.06 -16.94 17.70
CA GLN A 115 -18.40 -17.39 18.07
C GLN A 115 -18.93 -16.62 19.29
N ARG A 116 -18.10 -16.42 20.32
CA ARG A 116 -18.47 -15.61 21.50
C ARG A 116 -18.83 -14.18 21.15
N ILE A 117 -18.08 -13.54 20.23
CA ILE A 117 -18.38 -12.18 19.75
C ILE A 117 -19.73 -12.17 19.02
N ARG A 118 -20.01 -13.14 18.15
CA ARG A 118 -21.28 -13.24 17.45
C ARG A 118 -22.46 -13.43 18.41
N ASP A 119 -22.30 -14.19 19.48
CA ASP A 119 -23.32 -14.36 20.53
C ASP A 119 -23.61 -13.03 21.23
N LEU A 120 -22.58 -12.23 21.53
CA LEU A 120 -22.73 -10.88 22.12
C LEU A 120 -23.42 -9.91 21.14
N ILE A 121 -23.09 -9.99 19.84
CA ILE A 121 -23.78 -9.20 18.82
C ILE A 121 -25.25 -9.61 18.70
N ALA A 122 -25.56 -10.92 18.72
CA ALA A 122 -26.93 -11.44 18.69
C ALA A 122 -27.74 -11.03 19.94
N ALA A 123 -27.08 -10.91 21.10
CA ALA A 123 -27.69 -10.40 22.33
C ALA A 123 -27.91 -8.88 22.33
N GLY A 124 -27.36 -8.15 21.35
CA GLY A 124 -27.49 -6.69 21.24
C GLY A 124 -26.47 -5.89 22.07
N ASP A 125 -25.44 -6.54 22.60
CA ASP A 125 -24.37 -5.87 23.37
C ASP A 125 -23.51 -4.94 22.50
N THR A 126 -23.27 -5.32 21.24
CA THR A 126 -22.45 -4.56 20.28
C THR A 126 -22.86 -4.87 18.86
N TYR A 127 -22.51 -4.00 17.90
CA TYR A 127 -22.75 -4.23 16.46
C TYR A 127 -21.53 -4.81 15.78
N GLN A 128 -20.33 -4.47 16.26
CA GLN A 128 -19.05 -4.90 15.71
C GLN A 128 -17.98 -4.87 16.81
N VAL A 129 -17.09 -5.85 16.78
CA VAL A 129 -15.87 -5.90 17.61
C VAL A 129 -14.65 -6.03 16.71
N ASN A 130 -13.68 -5.12 16.82
CA ASN A 130 -12.38 -5.31 16.19
C ASN A 130 -11.51 -6.19 17.09
N TYR A 131 -11.53 -7.51 16.85
CA TYR A 131 -10.74 -8.48 17.62
C TYR A 131 -9.33 -8.60 17.04
N THR A 132 -8.32 -8.65 17.93
CA THR A 132 -6.91 -8.61 17.54
C THR A 132 -6.05 -9.64 18.28
N PHE A 133 -4.91 -10.00 17.68
CA PHE A 133 -3.92 -10.86 18.30
C PHE A 133 -2.52 -10.57 17.77
N PRO A 134 -1.46 -10.84 18.58
CA PRO A 134 -0.09 -10.63 18.16
C PRO A 134 0.48 -11.83 17.39
N LEU A 135 1.42 -11.52 16.50
CA LEU A 135 2.39 -12.44 15.91
C LEU A 135 3.79 -12.06 16.40
N GLU A 136 4.64 -13.04 16.58
CA GLU A 136 6.04 -12.85 17.01
C GLU A 136 7.02 -13.48 16.02
N ALA A 137 8.19 -12.86 15.89
CA ALA A 137 9.32 -13.38 15.11
C ALA A 137 10.64 -12.92 15.72
N GLU A 138 11.71 -13.68 15.47
CA GLU A 138 13.07 -13.23 15.75
C GLU A 138 13.48 -12.14 14.74
N PHE A 139 14.22 -11.15 15.23
CA PHE A 139 14.77 -10.09 14.41
C PHE A 139 16.25 -9.86 14.69
N GLN A 140 17.05 -9.70 13.64
CA GLN A 140 18.47 -9.34 13.72
C GLN A 140 18.82 -8.31 12.64
N GLY A 141 19.65 -7.34 12.97
CA GLY A 141 20.20 -6.37 12.02
C GLY A 141 19.62 -4.98 12.13
N ASP A 142 19.59 -4.25 11.01
CA ASP A 142 19.22 -2.85 10.98
C ASP A 142 17.71 -2.62 10.84
N THR A 143 17.10 -2.06 11.88
CA THR A 143 15.65 -1.80 11.90
C THR A 143 15.22 -0.71 10.95
N LEU A 144 16.08 0.29 10.66
CA LEU A 144 15.74 1.38 9.74
C LEU A 144 15.69 0.87 8.29
N SER A 145 16.63 0.01 7.90
CA SER A 145 16.59 -0.65 6.58
C SER A 145 15.36 -1.54 6.43
N TRP A 146 14.98 -2.28 7.49
CA TRP A 146 13.73 -3.04 7.48
C TRP A 146 12.51 -2.14 7.35
N PHE A 147 12.43 -1.04 8.13
CA PHE A 147 11.35 -0.07 8.03
C PHE A 147 11.19 0.48 6.62
N ARG A 148 12.28 0.87 5.96
CA ARG A 148 12.26 1.36 4.58
C ARG A 148 11.70 0.32 3.60
N ARG A 149 12.11 -0.94 3.77
CA ARG A 149 11.57 -2.05 2.99
C ARG A 149 10.06 -2.23 3.23
N LEU A 150 9.59 -2.16 4.47
CA LEU A 150 8.16 -2.22 4.79
C LEU A 150 7.40 -1.04 4.16
N CYS A 151 7.96 0.18 4.19
CA CYS A 151 7.37 1.35 3.52
C CYS A 151 7.26 1.14 2.00
N ALA A 152 8.30 0.62 1.37
CA ALA A 152 8.30 0.33 -0.07
C ALA A 152 7.26 -0.74 -0.44
N ALA A 153 7.10 -1.78 0.41
CA ALA A 153 6.13 -2.85 0.21
C ALA A 153 4.69 -2.42 0.46
N GLN A 154 4.45 -1.50 1.40
CA GLN A 154 3.10 -1.04 1.77
C GLN A 154 2.64 0.17 0.96
N GLN A 155 3.56 1.09 0.60
CA GLN A 155 3.28 2.36 -0.09
C GLN A 155 2.16 3.17 0.60
N ALA A 156 2.22 3.23 1.94
CA ALA A 156 1.27 3.97 2.74
C ALA A 156 1.72 5.44 2.95
N ASP A 157 0.76 6.32 3.26
CA ASP A 157 1.02 7.76 3.41
C ASP A 157 1.37 8.18 4.84
N TYR A 158 1.14 7.30 5.85
CA TYR A 158 1.31 7.66 7.26
C TYR A 158 2.33 6.74 7.95
N CYS A 159 3.47 6.50 7.30
CA CYS A 159 4.54 5.69 7.86
C CYS A 159 5.32 6.47 8.92
N ALA A 160 5.78 5.78 9.98
CA ALA A 160 6.57 6.39 11.04
C ALA A 160 7.62 5.42 11.59
N PHE A 161 8.82 5.93 11.86
CA PHE A 161 9.91 5.22 12.54
C PHE A 161 10.26 5.96 13.82
N ILE A 162 10.20 5.28 14.97
CA ILE A 162 10.55 5.83 16.28
C ILE A 162 11.54 4.89 16.97
N ASP A 163 12.70 5.42 17.35
CA ASP A 163 13.72 4.71 18.12
C ASP A 163 13.75 5.22 19.57
N LEU A 164 13.33 4.36 20.51
CA LEU A 164 13.37 4.61 21.95
C LEU A 164 14.64 4.03 22.61
N GLY A 165 15.63 3.64 21.82
CA GLY A 165 16.83 2.94 22.25
C GLY A 165 16.60 1.43 22.31
N ARG A 166 15.94 0.90 23.35
CA ARG A 166 15.60 -0.51 23.47
C ARG A 166 14.49 -0.93 22.50
N LEU A 167 13.40 -0.18 22.49
CA LEU A 167 12.22 -0.48 21.67
C LEU A 167 12.22 0.39 20.43
N ARG A 168 11.87 -0.17 19.30
CA ARG A 168 11.72 0.55 18.02
C ARG A 168 10.37 0.27 17.42
N LEU A 169 9.72 1.33 16.92
CA LEU A 169 8.42 1.26 16.28
C LEU A 169 8.58 1.51 14.79
N LEU A 170 8.11 0.56 13.98
CA LEU A 170 8.13 0.57 12.52
C LEU A 170 6.68 0.55 12.03
N SER A 171 6.07 1.71 11.90
CA SER A 171 4.67 1.85 11.49
C SER A 171 4.57 2.15 10.00
N THR A 172 3.83 1.34 9.26
CA THR A 172 3.49 1.57 7.84
C THR A 172 1.99 1.72 7.67
N SER A 173 1.39 2.56 8.54
CA SER A 173 -0.05 2.72 8.59
C SER A 173 -0.63 3.35 7.32
N PRO A 174 -1.68 2.77 6.75
CA PRO A 174 -2.43 3.36 5.66
C PRO A 174 -3.56 4.29 6.13
N GLU A 175 -3.88 4.33 7.45
CA GLU A 175 -5.08 4.97 7.96
C GLU A 175 -4.77 6.27 8.70
N LEU A 176 -5.45 7.36 8.26
CA LEU A 176 -5.40 8.65 8.92
C LEU A 176 -6.35 8.65 10.13
N PHE A 177 -5.79 8.80 11.32
CA PHE A 177 -6.59 9.04 12.53
C PHE A 177 -7.20 10.43 12.48
N PHE A 178 -6.37 11.45 12.41
CA PHE A 178 -6.80 12.80 12.03
C PHE A 178 -5.65 13.63 11.46
N ARG A 179 -6.03 14.63 10.67
CA ARG A 179 -5.17 15.73 10.22
C ARG A 179 -5.86 17.04 10.55
N ARG A 180 -5.09 17.98 11.08
CA ARG A 180 -5.52 19.37 11.25
C ARG A 180 -4.68 20.28 10.36
N THR A 181 -5.35 21.13 9.59
CA THR A 181 -4.71 22.18 8.77
C THR A 181 -5.52 23.45 8.95
N GLY A 182 -4.96 24.42 9.66
CA GLY A 182 -5.69 25.61 10.10
C GLY A 182 -6.88 25.23 11.00
N ASP A 183 -8.10 25.59 10.60
CA ASP A 183 -9.35 25.26 11.28
C ASP A 183 -10.02 23.97 10.74
N VAL A 184 -9.44 23.31 9.74
CA VAL A 184 -10.00 22.10 9.15
C VAL A 184 -9.47 20.87 9.89
N LEU A 185 -10.37 20.05 10.41
CA LEU A 185 -10.13 18.72 10.95
C LEU A 185 -10.62 17.66 9.95
N GLU A 186 -9.77 16.72 9.61
CA GLU A 186 -10.06 15.61 8.69
C GLU A 186 -9.75 14.27 9.34
N THR A 187 -10.61 13.28 9.12
CA THR A 187 -10.34 11.86 9.41
C THR A 187 -10.69 11.01 8.21
N ARG A 188 -9.98 9.85 8.07
CA ARG A 188 -10.14 9.00 6.89
C ARG A 188 -10.12 7.53 7.25
N PRO A 189 -11.26 7.01 7.75
CA PRO A 189 -11.39 5.61 8.11
C PRO A 189 -11.34 4.70 6.89
N MET A 190 -10.89 3.46 7.13
CA MET A 190 -10.78 2.40 6.13
C MET A 190 -11.59 1.18 6.57
N LYS A 191 -12.55 0.76 5.75
CA LYS A 191 -13.31 -0.50 5.95
C LYS A 191 -13.67 -1.08 4.59
N GLY A 192 -13.49 -2.39 4.45
CA GLY A 192 -13.65 -3.11 3.20
C GLY A 192 -12.30 -3.31 2.50
N THR A 193 -11.93 -4.58 2.29
CA THR A 193 -10.66 -4.97 1.68
C THR A 193 -10.89 -6.08 0.66
N ARG A 194 -10.21 -6.00 -0.48
CA ARG A 194 -10.16 -7.07 -1.48
C ARG A 194 -8.73 -7.30 -1.93
N PRO A 195 -8.35 -8.53 -2.25
CA PRO A 195 -7.04 -8.78 -2.85
C PRO A 195 -6.93 -8.10 -4.21
N ARG A 196 -5.70 -7.82 -4.65
CA ARG A 196 -5.44 -7.41 -6.03
C ARG A 196 -5.73 -8.57 -6.99
N GLY A 197 -6.21 -8.26 -8.17
CA GLY A 197 -6.28 -9.23 -9.25
C GLY A 197 -4.89 -9.54 -9.81
N ARG A 198 -4.72 -10.67 -10.49
CA ARG A 198 -3.44 -11.12 -11.04
C ARG A 198 -3.03 -10.39 -12.31
N TRP A 199 -4.00 -9.90 -13.06
CA TRP A 199 -3.82 -9.10 -14.28
C TRP A 199 -4.80 -7.92 -14.32
N PRO A 200 -4.60 -6.91 -15.17
CA PRO A 200 -5.33 -5.64 -15.11
C PRO A 200 -6.85 -5.74 -15.17
N ASP A 201 -7.41 -6.70 -15.92
CA ASP A 201 -8.88 -6.85 -16.00
C ASP A 201 -9.46 -7.48 -14.74
N GLU A 202 -8.84 -8.54 -14.22
CA GLU A 202 -9.21 -9.15 -12.94
C GLU A 202 -9.08 -8.13 -11.80
N ASP A 203 -8.02 -7.33 -11.83
CA ASP A 203 -7.77 -6.29 -10.83
C ASP A 203 -8.87 -5.21 -10.82
N ARG A 204 -9.32 -4.77 -12.00
CA ARG A 204 -10.48 -3.87 -12.13
C ARG A 204 -11.77 -4.51 -11.62
N GLN A 205 -11.98 -5.80 -11.88
CA GLN A 205 -13.14 -6.53 -11.36
C GLN A 205 -13.13 -6.60 -9.83
N MET A 206 -11.96 -6.81 -9.21
CA MET A 206 -11.83 -6.81 -7.74
C MET A 206 -12.18 -5.44 -7.15
N ALA A 207 -11.70 -4.34 -7.76
CA ALA A 207 -12.05 -2.98 -7.34
C ALA A 207 -13.56 -2.71 -7.47
N GLN A 208 -14.17 -3.10 -8.59
CA GLN A 208 -15.60 -2.94 -8.82
C GLN A 208 -16.44 -3.80 -7.86
N ALA A 209 -16.02 -5.03 -7.59
CA ALA A 209 -16.67 -5.91 -6.62
C ALA A 209 -16.64 -5.33 -5.20
N LEU A 210 -15.51 -4.71 -4.81
CA LEU A 210 -15.42 -3.99 -3.53
C LEU A 210 -16.38 -2.79 -3.50
N ALA A 211 -16.35 -1.94 -4.55
CA ALA A 211 -17.22 -0.77 -4.63
C ALA A 211 -18.72 -1.12 -4.59
N ALA A 212 -19.10 -2.29 -5.15
CA ALA A 212 -20.49 -2.77 -5.20
C ALA A 212 -20.92 -3.58 -3.95
N SER A 213 -19.97 -3.92 -3.05
CA SER A 213 -20.25 -4.78 -1.89
C SER A 213 -21.17 -4.10 -0.88
N GLY A 214 -22.39 -4.60 -0.71
CA GLY A 214 -23.34 -4.10 0.29
C GLY A 214 -22.83 -4.27 1.72
N LYS A 215 -22.14 -5.37 2.03
CA LYS A 215 -21.53 -5.64 3.34
C LYS A 215 -20.46 -4.60 3.67
N ASP A 216 -19.47 -4.44 2.77
CA ASP A 216 -18.34 -3.52 2.99
C ASP A 216 -18.81 -2.05 3.12
N ARG A 217 -19.82 -1.65 2.32
CA ARG A 217 -20.44 -0.33 2.40
C ARG A 217 -21.18 -0.11 3.73
N ALA A 218 -21.90 -1.10 4.23
CA ALA A 218 -22.62 -1.00 5.50
C ALA A 218 -21.65 -0.88 6.68
N GLU A 219 -20.56 -1.66 6.70
CA GLU A 219 -19.50 -1.55 7.71
C GLU A 219 -18.79 -0.19 7.64
N ASN A 220 -18.52 0.30 6.45
CA ASN A 220 -17.89 1.61 6.23
C ASN A 220 -18.77 2.75 6.78
N VAL A 221 -20.06 2.77 6.44
CA VAL A 221 -21.02 3.79 6.93
C VAL A 221 -21.14 3.77 8.46
N MET A 222 -21.16 2.60 9.08
CA MET A 222 -21.23 2.50 10.53
C MET A 222 -20.02 3.19 11.20
N ILE A 223 -18.82 3.00 10.66
CA ILE A 223 -17.62 3.66 11.19
C ILE A 223 -17.60 5.16 10.86
N VAL A 224 -18.07 5.56 9.68
CA VAL A 224 -18.25 6.98 9.33
C VAL A 224 -19.19 7.67 10.33
N ASP A 225 -20.29 7.04 10.68
CA ASP A 225 -21.26 7.60 11.66
C ASP A 225 -20.66 7.71 13.06
N LEU A 226 -19.93 6.70 13.49
CA LEU A 226 -19.21 6.72 14.77
C LEU A 226 -18.20 7.88 14.84
N LEU A 227 -17.39 8.05 13.80
CA LEU A 227 -16.40 9.12 13.73
C LEU A 227 -17.05 10.50 13.56
N ARG A 228 -18.17 10.63 12.85
CA ARG A 228 -18.95 11.86 12.80
C ARG A 228 -19.41 12.27 14.19
N ASN A 229 -19.92 11.33 14.96
CA ASN A 229 -20.32 11.57 16.36
C ASN A 229 -19.12 12.06 17.20
N ASP A 230 -17.99 11.37 17.13
CA ASP A 230 -16.77 11.74 17.87
C ASP A 230 -16.29 13.16 17.45
N MET A 231 -16.23 13.44 16.15
CA MET A 231 -15.85 14.77 15.61
C MET A 231 -16.81 15.88 16.03
N THR A 232 -18.11 15.60 16.16
CA THR A 232 -19.10 16.61 16.57
C THR A 232 -18.79 17.19 17.94
N ARG A 233 -18.15 16.45 18.85
CA ARG A 233 -17.76 16.88 20.19
C ARG A 233 -16.74 18.03 20.20
N VAL A 234 -15.95 18.17 19.12
CA VAL A 234 -14.85 19.14 18.99
C VAL A 234 -14.98 20.06 17.80
N SER A 235 -16.07 19.99 17.07
CA SER A 235 -16.28 20.76 15.84
C SER A 235 -17.32 21.87 16.01
N ALA A 236 -17.21 22.89 15.20
CA ALA A 236 -18.24 23.91 15.13
C ALA A 236 -19.61 23.29 14.74
N PRO A 237 -20.71 23.69 15.38
CA PRO A 237 -22.03 23.13 15.11
C PRO A 237 -22.37 23.13 13.61
N GLY A 238 -22.83 21.99 13.08
CA GLY A 238 -23.22 21.83 11.68
C GLY A 238 -22.07 21.76 10.67
N SER A 239 -20.80 21.82 11.12
CA SER A 239 -19.64 21.82 10.21
C SER A 239 -19.15 20.42 9.82
N VAL A 240 -19.58 19.36 10.52
CA VAL A 240 -19.16 17.98 10.22
C VAL A 240 -19.82 17.50 8.93
N GLN A 241 -19.02 17.18 7.93
CA GLN A 241 -19.46 16.78 6.59
C GLN A 241 -18.71 15.55 6.11
N VAL A 242 -19.41 14.61 5.53
CA VAL A 242 -18.80 13.53 4.76
C VAL A 242 -18.44 14.06 3.38
N ARG A 243 -17.17 14.10 3.06
CA ARG A 243 -16.65 14.62 1.78
C ARG A 243 -16.68 13.58 0.69
N SER A 244 -16.36 12.35 1.04
CA SER A 244 -16.47 11.21 0.14
C SER A 244 -16.85 9.95 0.92
N LEU A 245 -17.57 9.05 0.25
CA LEU A 245 -17.97 7.75 0.73
C LEU A 245 -17.55 6.68 -0.27
N TYR A 246 -17.00 5.58 0.26
CA TYR A 246 -16.70 4.37 -0.52
C TYR A 246 -15.65 4.58 -1.63
N ASP A 247 -14.70 5.48 -1.44
CA ASP A 247 -13.57 5.61 -2.35
C ASP A 247 -12.76 4.30 -2.32
N VAL A 248 -12.45 3.77 -3.50
CA VAL A 248 -11.66 2.54 -3.63
C VAL A 248 -10.23 2.91 -4.01
N GLU A 249 -9.30 2.59 -3.13
CA GLU A 249 -7.89 2.92 -3.26
C GLU A 249 -7.02 1.71 -3.47
N THR A 250 -5.97 1.92 -4.26
CA THR A 250 -4.99 0.89 -4.60
C THR A 250 -3.85 0.88 -3.61
N TYR A 251 -3.60 -0.28 -3.02
CA TYR A 251 -2.35 -0.62 -2.32
C TYR A 251 -1.66 -1.78 -3.04
N PRO A 252 -0.35 -2.00 -2.85
CA PRO A 252 0.37 -3.03 -3.60
C PRO A 252 -0.20 -4.45 -3.48
N THR A 253 -0.88 -4.76 -2.37
CA THR A 253 -1.42 -6.10 -2.10
C THR A 253 -2.94 -6.17 -2.10
N VAL A 254 -3.63 -5.02 -1.93
CA VAL A 254 -5.07 -4.98 -1.73
C VAL A 254 -5.70 -3.75 -2.37
N TRP A 255 -6.99 -3.84 -2.67
CA TRP A 255 -7.91 -2.73 -2.80
C TRP A 255 -8.52 -2.44 -1.45
N GLN A 256 -8.62 -1.16 -1.09
CA GLN A 256 -9.14 -0.70 0.19
C GLN A 256 -10.24 0.33 0.00
N MET A 257 -11.35 0.17 0.71
CA MET A 257 -12.43 1.16 0.70
C MET A 257 -12.20 2.17 1.82
N THR A 258 -12.26 3.46 1.50
CA THR A 258 -12.07 4.59 2.42
C THR A 258 -13.26 5.54 2.36
N SER A 259 -13.38 6.37 3.39
CA SER A 259 -14.31 7.51 3.40
C SER A 259 -13.63 8.70 4.07
N THR A 260 -14.00 9.92 3.68
CA THR A 260 -13.38 11.14 4.22
C THR A 260 -14.42 11.98 4.93
N ILE A 261 -14.13 12.33 6.18
CA ILE A 261 -14.98 13.23 6.99
C ILE A 261 -14.16 14.48 7.31
N ARG A 262 -14.77 15.63 7.13
CA ARG A 262 -14.15 16.93 7.46
C ARG A 262 -15.08 17.76 8.33
N SER A 263 -14.46 18.60 9.16
CA SER A 263 -15.16 19.59 9.96
C SER A 263 -14.31 20.84 10.15
N ARG A 264 -14.91 21.88 10.73
CA ARG A 264 -14.19 23.05 11.25
C ARG A 264 -14.09 22.96 12.76
N THR A 265 -12.91 23.23 13.30
CA THR A 265 -12.63 23.14 14.74
C THR A 265 -11.73 24.28 15.22
N SER A 266 -12.04 24.81 16.40
CA SER A 266 -11.11 25.64 17.19
C SER A 266 -10.48 24.87 18.34
N ALA A 267 -10.81 23.59 18.51
CA ALA A 267 -10.30 22.75 19.59
C ALA A 267 -8.78 22.57 19.47
N THR A 268 -8.13 22.47 20.59
CA THR A 268 -6.70 22.16 20.70
C THR A 268 -6.43 20.69 20.32
N ILE A 269 -5.19 20.34 19.98
CA ILE A 269 -4.83 18.96 19.66
C ILE A 269 -5.10 18.00 20.84
N PRO A 270 -4.82 18.35 22.12
CA PRO A 270 -5.25 17.53 23.25
C PRO A 270 -6.75 17.26 23.31
N GLU A 271 -7.59 18.26 23.07
CA GLU A 271 -9.05 18.10 23.06
C GLU A 271 -9.51 17.20 21.90
N ILE A 272 -8.89 17.33 20.72
CA ILE A 272 -9.18 16.47 19.57
C ILE A 272 -8.82 15.02 19.91
N ILE A 273 -7.62 14.77 20.45
CA ILE A 273 -7.19 13.43 20.87
C ILE A 273 -8.17 12.87 21.89
N GLN A 274 -8.51 13.62 22.94
CA GLN A 274 -9.44 13.19 23.99
C GLN A 274 -10.82 12.81 23.43
N ALA A 275 -11.31 13.52 22.42
CA ALA A 275 -12.61 13.26 21.82
C ALA A 275 -12.63 12.04 20.89
N LEU A 276 -11.55 11.84 20.12
CA LEU A 276 -11.50 10.83 19.06
C LEU A 276 -10.84 9.52 19.49
N PHE A 277 -9.92 9.55 20.46
CA PHE A 277 -9.11 8.39 20.83
C PHE A 277 -9.84 7.39 21.74
N PRO A 278 -9.63 6.07 21.53
CA PRO A 278 -9.05 5.48 20.35
C PRO A 278 -9.99 5.53 19.15
N SER A 279 -9.46 5.36 17.92
CA SER A 279 -10.29 5.41 16.72
C SER A 279 -11.40 4.36 16.75
N GLY A 280 -12.60 4.77 16.35
CA GLY A 280 -13.74 3.87 16.24
C GLY A 280 -13.52 2.73 15.24
N SER A 281 -12.68 2.93 14.21
CA SER A 281 -12.36 1.93 13.19
C SER A 281 -11.65 0.69 13.72
N VAL A 282 -10.93 0.84 14.85
CA VAL A 282 -10.14 -0.24 15.50
C VAL A 282 -10.70 -0.68 16.86
N THR A 283 -11.89 -0.22 17.22
CA THR A 283 -12.62 -0.63 18.42
C THR A 283 -13.92 -1.33 18.05
N GLY A 284 -14.98 -0.59 17.85
CA GLY A 284 -16.31 -1.06 17.48
C GLY A 284 -17.41 -0.13 18.00
N ALA A 285 -18.66 -0.54 17.87
CA ALA A 285 -19.82 0.27 18.19
C ALA A 285 -20.83 -0.52 19.01
N PRO A 286 -21.31 0.01 20.17
CA PRO A 286 -20.89 1.23 20.88
C PRO A 286 -19.46 1.13 21.46
N LYS A 287 -18.66 2.20 21.39
CA LYS A 287 -17.23 2.19 21.69
C LYS A 287 -16.92 1.64 23.10
N ILE A 288 -17.55 2.18 24.16
CA ILE A 288 -17.27 1.80 25.54
C ILE A 288 -17.56 0.30 25.77
N ARG A 289 -18.78 -0.16 25.41
CA ARG A 289 -19.15 -1.56 25.58
C ARG A 289 -18.26 -2.51 24.80
N THR A 290 -17.90 -2.10 23.59
CA THR A 290 -16.99 -2.91 22.78
C THR A 290 -15.59 -2.98 23.37
N MET A 291 -15.08 -1.92 23.98
CA MET A 291 -13.77 -1.94 24.67
C MET A 291 -13.78 -2.85 25.91
N GLU A 292 -14.91 -2.93 26.65
CA GLU A 292 -15.07 -3.93 27.71
C GLU A 292 -14.95 -5.36 27.17
N ILE A 293 -15.67 -5.66 26.07
CA ILE A 293 -15.63 -6.97 25.40
C ILE A 293 -14.21 -7.29 24.92
N ILE A 294 -13.54 -6.32 24.30
CA ILE A 294 -12.14 -6.48 23.85
C ILE A 294 -11.24 -6.84 25.03
N ARG A 295 -11.35 -6.13 26.16
CA ARG A 295 -10.57 -6.42 27.36
C ARG A 295 -10.84 -7.82 27.92
N GLU A 296 -12.09 -8.31 27.86
CA GLU A 296 -12.45 -9.65 28.31
C GLU A 296 -11.87 -10.75 27.41
N LEU A 297 -11.79 -10.51 26.09
CA LEU A 297 -11.45 -11.53 25.09
C LEU A 297 -9.99 -11.52 24.64
N GLU A 298 -9.32 -10.37 24.69
CA GLU A 298 -7.91 -10.25 24.33
C GLU A 298 -7.01 -10.41 25.56
N PRO A 299 -6.18 -11.47 25.65
CA PRO A 299 -5.32 -11.70 26.80
C PRO A 299 -4.04 -10.85 26.80
N TYR A 300 -3.74 -10.16 25.70
CA TYR A 300 -2.53 -9.36 25.50
C TYR A 300 -2.85 -7.88 25.41
N PRO A 301 -1.99 -6.97 25.93
CA PRO A 301 -2.11 -5.55 25.67
C PRO A 301 -1.84 -5.27 24.18
N ARG A 302 -2.57 -4.32 23.63
CA ARG A 302 -2.36 -3.87 22.24
C ARG A 302 -1.10 -3.02 22.08
N GLY A 303 -0.70 -2.32 23.13
CA GLY A 303 0.45 -1.42 23.12
C GLY A 303 0.28 -0.31 22.09
N ILE A 304 1.25 -0.19 21.18
CA ILE A 304 1.15 0.79 20.10
C ILE A 304 0.06 0.43 19.06
N TYR A 305 -0.25 -0.84 18.87
CA TYR A 305 -1.26 -1.27 17.91
C TYR A 305 -2.64 -0.72 18.30
N CYS A 306 -3.36 -0.14 17.37
CA CYS A 306 -4.62 0.61 17.60
C CYS A 306 -4.47 1.89 18.43
N GLY A 307 -3.24 2.26 18.80
CA GLY A 307 -2.89 3.57 19.28
C GLY A 307 -2.74 4.58 18.15
N THR A 308 -1.95 5.62 18.37
CA THR A 308 -1.69 6.65 17.35
C THR A 308 -0.25 7.11 17.39
N ILE A 309 0.31 7.37 16.20
CA ILE A 309 1.64 7.96 16.01
C ILE A 309 1.47 9.20 15.13
N GLY A 310 2.11 10.30 15.52
CA GLY A 310 1.98 11.51 14.72
C GLY A 310 2.93 12.63 15.11
N TRP A 311 2.72 13.74 14.45
CA TRP A 311 3.48 14.96 14.66
C TRP A 311 2.55 16.18 14.73
N TRP A 312 3.08 17.26 15.30
CA TRP A 312 2.36 18.48 15.57
C TRP A 312 3.32 19.67 15.48
N ALA A 313 2.95 20.69 14.69
CA ALA A 313 3.77 21.86 14.40
C ALA A 313 3.27 23.13 15.11
N PRO A 314 4.15 24.15 15.32
CA PRO A 314 3.80 25.39 16.01
C PRO A 314 2.69 26.22 15.32
N ASP A 315 2.53 26.07 14.00
CA ASP A 315 1.49 26.71 13.22
C ASP A 315 0.10 26.03 13.36
N GLY A 316 0.03 25.00 14.22
CA GLY A 316 -1.18 24.25 14.48
C GLY A 316 -1.47 23.12 13.49
N GLN A 317 -0.61 22.89 12.49
CA GLN A 317 -0.70 21.69 11.66
C GLN A 317 -0.37 20.45 12.49
N ALA A 318 -1.14 19.39 12.29
CA ALA A 318 -0.91 18.11 12.95
C ALA A 318 -1.38 16.96 12.06
N GLU A 319 -0.69 15.83 12.13
CA GLU A 319 -1.07 14.61 11.43
C GLU A 319 -0.77 13.40 12.32
N PHE A 320 -1.81 12.58 12.54
CA PHE A 320 -1.75 11.39 13.36
C PHE A 320 -2.36 10.21 12.61
N ASN A 321 -1.68 9.07 12.63
CA ASN A 321 -2.19 7.82 12.05
C ASN A 321 -2.96 6.98 13.10
N VAL A 322 -3.75 6.03 12.66
CA VAL A 322 -4.12 4.87 13.46
C VAL A 322 -2.97 3.88 13.38
N ALA A 323 -2.33 3.55 14.49
CA ALA A 323 -1.13 2.70 14.48
C ALA A 323 -1.48 1.23 14.22
N ILE A 324 -1.84 0.92 12.98
CA ILE A 324 -1.98 -0.42 12.40
C ILE A 324 -0.81 -0.68 11.44
N ARG A 325 -0.60 -1.91 11.03
CA ARG A 325 0.55 -2.30 10.19
C ARG A 325 1.88 -1.83 10.83
N THR A 326 1.98 -2.03 12.15
CA THR A 326 3.08 -1.52 12.98
C THR A 326 3.81 -2.67 13.64
N VAL A 327 5.12 -2.74 13.44
CA VAL A 327 6.02 -3.67 14.11
C VAL A 327 6.66 -2.98 15.30
N MET A 328 6.73 -3.64 16.43
CA MET A 328 7.57 -3.28 17.56
C MET A 328 8.75 -4.24 17.65
N VAL A 329 9.96 -3.71 17.71
CA VAL A 329 11.21 -4.50 17.88
C VAL A 329 11.83 -4.20 19.23
N ASP A 330 12.08 -5.23 20.03
CA ASP A 330 12.88 -5.14 21.25
C ASP A 330 14.33 -5.58 20.95
N SER A 331 15.26 -4.63 20.94
CA SER A 331 16.66 -4.87 20.63
C SER A 331 17.37 -5.72 21.70
N ARG A 332 16.83 -5.84 22.91
CA ARG A 332 17.40 -6.65 24.00
C ARG A 332 17.04 -8.13 23.86
N THR A 333 15.80 -8.44 23.47
CA THR A 333 15.32 -9.82 23.30
C THR A 333 15.45 -10.31 21.86
N HIS A 334 15.76 -9.41 20.92
CA HIS A 334 15.77 -9.70 19.49
C HIS A 334 14.41 -10.19 18.97
N GLN A 335 13.32 -9.76 19.60
CA GLN A 335 11.97 -10.09 19.19
C GLN A 335 11.30 -8.94 18.46
N ALA A 336 10.57 -9.29 17.42
CA ALA A 336 9.64 -8.41 16.72
C ALA A 336 8.21 -8.88 17.01
N VAL A 337 7.33 -7.94 17.35
CA VAL A 337 5.90 -8.18 17.59
C VAL A 337 5.10 -7.37 16.59
N TYR A 338 4.13 -8.02 15.97
CA TYR A 338 3.20 -7.41 15.02
C TYR A 338 1.78 -7.86 15.31
N HIS A 339 0.87 -6.94 15.52
CA HIS A 339 -0.53 -7.26 15.76
C HIS A 339 -1.33 -7.23 14.46
N VAL A 340 -2.31 -8.12 14.38
CA VAL A 340 -3.33 -8.18 13.33
C VAL A 340 -4.71 -8.23 13.96
N GLY A 341 -5.73 -7.89 13.18
CA GLY A 341 -7.10 -7.98 13.63
C GLY A 341 -8.08 -7.75 12.49
N SER A 342 -9.33 -8.10 12.75
CA SER A 342 -10.45 -7.86 11.84
C SER A 342 -11.71 -7.40 12.59
N GLY A 343 -12.59 -6.74 11.88
CA GLY A 343 -13.87 -6.26 12.39
C GLY A 343 -14.93 -7.35 12.33
N ILE A 344 -15.24 -7.96 13.47
CA ILE A 344 -16.20 -9.05 13.57
C ILE A 344 -17.62 -8.52 13.65
N THR A 345 -18.46 -8.96 12.72
CA THR A 345 -19.90 -8.68 12.65
C THR A 345 -20.70 -9.99 12.75
N GLN A 346 -22.02 -9.89 12.80
CA GLN A 346 -22.89 -11.09 12.84
C GLN A 346 -22.68 -12.02 11.66
N GLY A 347 -22.33 -11.48 10.48
CA GLY A 347 -22.11 -12.25 9.24
C GLY A 347 -20.65 -12.73 9.05
N SER A 348 -19.75 -12.49 10.00
CA SER A 348 -18.34 -12.89 9.86
C SER A 348 -18.17 -14.41 9.96
N SER A 349 -17.35 -14.97 9.06
CA SER A 349 -16.87 -16.35 9.08
C SER A 349 -15.52 -16.39 9.81
N ALA A 350 -15.38 -17.22 10.84
CA ALA A 350 -14.15 -17.28 11.63
C ALA A 350 -12.90 -17.65 10.79
N THR A 351 -13.08 -18.55 9.81
CA THR A 351 -11.98 -18.95 8.91
C THR A 351 -11.57 -17.79 8.02
N ASP A 352 -12.53 -17.12 7.37
CA ASP A 352 -12.23 -16.02 6.45
C ASP A 352 -11.58 -14.82 7.17
N GLU A 353 -12.05 -14.50 8.39
CA GLU A 353 -11.49 -13.42 9.20
C GLU A 353 -10.06 -13.74 9.71
N TYR A 354 -9.79 -15.02 10.07
CA TYR A 354 -8.45 -15.45 10.43
C TYR A 354 -7.49 -15.37 9.25
N ASP A 355 -7.92 -15.84 8.08
CA ASP A 355 -7.15 -15.78 6.85
C ASP A 355 -6.90 -14.31 6.43
N GLU A 356 -7.88 -13.42 6.59
CA GLU A 356 -7.71 -11.99 6.36
C GLU A 356 -6.64 -11.39 7.29
N CYS A 357 -6.60 -11.80 8.57
CA CYS A 357 -5.56 -11.38 9.50
C CYS A 357 -4.16 -11.82 9.03
N LEU A 358 -4.01 -13.06 8.55
CA LEU A 358 -2.75 -13.58 8.03
C LEU A 358 -2.35 -12.90 6.70
N ILE A 359 -3.30 -12.59 5.82
CA ILE A 359 -3.07 -11.81 4.59
C ILE A 359 -2.54 -10.40 4.94
N LYS A 360 -3.08 -9.78 5.99
CA LYS A 360 -2.56 -8.50 6.48
C LYS A 360 -1.11 -8.60 6.97
N ALA A 361 -0.69 -9.76 7.48
CA ALA A 361 0.69 -10.04 7.89
C ALA A 361 1.63 -10.37 6.71
N ALA A 362 1.12 -10.70 5.53
CA ALA A 362 1.95 -11.03 4.35
C ALA A 362 2.91 -9.90 3.94
N LEU A 363 2.59 -8.65 4.30
CA LEU A 363 3.47 -7.49 4.17
C LEU A 363 4.87 -7.73 4.78
N LEU A 364 4.94 -8.43 5.91
CA LEU A 364 6.16 -8.64 6.70
C LEU A 364 7.19 -9.52 6.01
N THR A 365 6.73 -10.45 5.17
CA THR A 365 7.56 -11.43 4.47
C THR A 365 7.69 -11.13 2.98
N ARG A 366 6.92 -10.18 2.47
CA ARG A 366 6.94 -9.84 1.05
C ARG A 366 8.32 -9.35 0.64
N GLN A 367 8.89 -10.03 -0.31
CA GLN A 367 10.04 -9.56 -1.06
C GLN A 367 9.50 -8.94 -2.34
N ASP A 368 9.64 -7.62 -2.51
CA ASP A 368 9.44 -7.03 -3.83
C ASP A 368 10.66 -7.38 -4.67
N PRO A 369 10.53 -8.28 -5.66
CA PRO A 369 11.63 -8.58 -6.56
C PRO A 369 11.96 -7.31 -7.33
N GLU A 370 13.23 -6.94 -7.38
CA GLU A 370 13.69 -5.91 -8.31
C GLU A 370 13.52 -6.43 -9.72
N PHE A 371 12.70 -5.78 -10.50
CA PHE A 371 12.49 -6.08 -11.91
C PHE A 371 12.19 -4.80 -12.69
N GLU A 372 12.45 -4.86 -13.99
CA GLU A 372 12.01 -3.86 -14.94
C GLU A 372 10.84 -4.42 -15.75
N LEU A 373 9.93 -3.55 -16.18
CA LEU A 373 8.95 -3.91 -17.19
C LEU A 373 9.65 -3.94 -18.54
N ILE A 374 9.35 -4.96 -19.34
CA ILE A 374 10.03 -5.20 -20.60
C ILE A 374 9.03 -5.32 -21.76
N GLU A 375 9.32 -4.65 -22.88
CA GLU A 375 8.69 -4.92 -24.14
C GLU A 375 9.70 -5.35 -25.19
N SER A 376 9.26 -6.20 -26.10
CA SER A 376 10.06 -6.62 -27.25
C SER A 376 9.23 -6.40 -28.53
N LEU A 377 9.65 -5.46 -29.34
CA LEU A 377 8.96 -5.01 -30.52
C LEU A 377 9.75 -5.42 -31.76
N ARG A 378 9.05 -5.76 -32.85
CA ARG A 378 9.63 -5.88 -34.19
C ARG A 378 9.51 -4.53 -34.88
N PHE A 379 10.61 -4.10 -35.49
CA PHE A 379 10.63 -2.96 -36.39
C PHE A 379 11.07 -3.44 -37.77
N ASP A 380 10.26 -3.15 -38.81
CA ASP A 380 10.49 -3.52 -40.22
C ASP A 380 9.96 -2.39 -41.11
N GLY A 381 10.61 -1.21 -41.00
CA GLY A 381 10.11 0.04 -41.59
C GLY A 381 8.97 0.69 -40.78
N ALA A 382 8.26 -0.09 -39.97
CA ALA A 382 7.29 0.37 -38.99
C ALA A 382 7.31 -0.57 -37.76
N TYR A 383 6.90 -0.05 -36.60
CA TYR A 383 6.71 -0.90 -35.41
C TYR A 383 5.48 -1.79 -35.57
N PHE A 384 5.67 -3.09 -35.36
CA PHE A 384 4.56 -4.04 -35.35
C PHE A 384 3.81 -3.96 -34.02
N LEU A 385 2.51 -3.70 -34.04
CA LEU A 385 1.62 -3.62 -32.86
C LEU A 385 2.11 -2.65 -31.75
N LEU A 386 2.63 -1.47 -32.15
CA LEU A 386 3.17 -0.49 -31.23
C LEU A 386 2.15 -0.06 -30.16
N ALA A 387 0.92 0.20 -30.59
CA ALA A 387 -0.15 0.67 -29.68
C ALA A 387 -0.44 -0.36 -28.58
N GLU A 388 -0.55 -1.63 -28.94
CA GLU A 388 -0.84 -2.75 -28.04
C GLU A 388 0.34 -3.02 -27.09
N HIS A 389 1.58 -2.87 -27.55
CA HIS A 389 2.76 -2.97 -26.70
C HIS A 389 2.80 -1.85 -25.66
N LEU A 390 2.53 -0.61 -26.07
CA LEU A 390 2.49 0.54 -25.15
C LEU A 390 1.31 0.47 -24.18
N GLU A 391 0.15 -0.04 -24.61
CA GLU A 391 -1.01 -0.25 -23.74
C GLU A 391 -0.72 -1.30 -22.67
N ARG A 392 -0.13 -2.44 -23.04
CA ARG A 392 0.27 -3.49 -22.08
C ARG A 392 1.33 -2.99 -21.11
N LEU A 393 2.31 -2.23 -21.59
CA LEU A 393 3.33 -1.62 -20.74
C LEU A 393 2.69 -0.67 -19.73
N ALA A 394 1.82 0.23 -20.18
CA ALA A 394 1.13 1.20 -19.33
C ALA A 394 0.21 0.51 -18.30
N ALA A 395 -0.50 -0.54 -18.71
CA ALA A 395 -1.34 -1.33 -17.82
C ALA A 395 -0.51 -2.04 -16.72
N SER A 396 0.62 -2.64 -17.09
CA SER A 396 1.54 -3.25 -16.12
C SER A 396 2.22 -2.20 -15.23
N ALA A 397 2.60 -1.05 -15.78
CA ALA A 397 3.15 0.07 -15.03
C ALA A 397 2.16 0.57 -13.97
N GLY A 398 0.90 0.80 -14.35
CA GLY A 398 -0.16 1.17 -13.40
C GLY A 398 -0.39 0.13 -12.33
N TYR A 399 -0.34 -1.19 -12.67
CA TYR A 399 -0.51 -2.28 -11.73
C TYR A 399 0.58 -2.31 -10.64
N PHE A 400 1.86 -2.12 -11.02
CA PHE A 400 3.00 -2.17 -10.11
C PHE A 400 3.42 -0.81 -9.53
N GLY A 401 2.77 0.28 -9.93
CA GLY A 401 3.11 1.63 -9.49
C GLY A 401 4.40 2.17 -10.10
N PHE A 402 4.70 1.81 -11.34
CA PHE A 402 5.80 2.39 -12.13
C PHE A 402 5.37 3.73 -12.71
N ALA A 403 6.24 4.72 -12.70
CA ALA A 403 6.03 5.94 -13.49
C ALA A 403 6.15 5.58 -14.97
N CYS A 404 5.18 6.00 -15.78
CA CYS A 404 5.13 5.66 -17.20
C CYS A 404 4.64 6.84 -18.03
N ASP A 405 5.58 7.58 -18.61
CA ASP A 405 5.26 8.62 -19.59
C ASP A 405 5.21 7.97 -20.99
N ARG A 406 3.98 7.57 -21.42
CA ARG A 406 3.76 6.93 -22.71
C ARG A 406 4.26 7.77 -23.89
N GLN A 407 4.10 9.10 -23.83
CA GLN A 407 4.52 9.99 -24.93
C GLN A 407 6.04 10.08 -25.03
N ALA A 408 6.73 10.19 -23.89
CA ALA A 408 8.18 10.19 -23.87
C ALA A 408 8.76 8.86 -24.37
N ILE A 409 8.17 7.73 -23.98
CA ILE A 409 8.57 6.38 -24.45
C ILE A 409 8.36 6.24 -25.95
N GLU A 410 7.17 6.61 -26.48
CA GLU A 410 6.86 6.55 -27.91
C GLU A 410 7.84 7.41 -28.73
N LYS A 411 8.09 8.65 -28.29
CA LYS A 411 9.07 9.53 -28.92
C LYS A 411 10.50 8.94 -28.86
N GLY A 412 10.88 8.31 -27.77
CA GLY A 412 12.16 7.61 -27.62
C GLY A 412 12.30 6.45 -28.59
N LEU A 413 11.24 5.64 -28.77
CA LEU A 413 11.20 4.54 -29.72
C LEU A 413 11.35 5.03 -31.16
N LEU A 414 10.63 6.10 -31.55
CA LEU A 414 10.75 6.68 -32.91
C LEU A 414 12.18 7.20 -33.16
N LYS A 415 12.74 7.95 -32.22
CA LYS A 415 14.12 8.45 -32.31
C LYS A 415 15.16 7.33 -32.39
N ALA A 416 14.92 6.20 -31.73
CA ALA A 416 15.86 5.08 -31.75
C ALA A 416 16.04 4.46 -33.15
N VAL A 417 15.05 4.54 -34.02
CA VAL A 417 15.11 3.98 -35.39
C VAL A 417 15.46 5.04 -36.45
N GLU A 418 15.29 6.33 -36.18
CA GLU A 418 15.69 7.43 -37.05
C GLU A 418 17.22 7.52 -37.24
N SER A 419 17.98 7.24 -36.17
CA SER A 419 19.46 7.33 -36.20
C SER A 419 20.13 6.30 -37.12
N ASP A 420 19.43 5.21 -37.49
CA ASP A 420 19.97 4.19 -38.42
C ASP A 420 19.71 4.53 -39.91
N SER A 421 18.78 5.46 -40.17
CA SER A 421 18.47 5.89 -41.54
C SER A 421 19.50 6.88 -42.13
N GLU A 422 20.33 7.50 -41.32
CA GLU A 422 21.35 8.45 -41.74
C GLU A 422 22.67 7.79 -42.20
N THR A 423 22.94 6.55 -41.77
CA THR A 423 24.16 5.82 -42.13
C THR A 423 24.08 5.04 -43.43
N ASP A 424 22.91 4.90 -44.07
CA ASP A 424 22.72 4.04 -45.25
C ASP A 424 22.41 4.81 -46.57
N LYS A 425 22.76 6.11 -46.65
CA LYS A 425 22.53 6.95 -47.84
C LYS A 425 23.33 6.54 -49.10
N ASN A 426 24.08 5.42 -49.10
CA ASN A 426 24.95 5.00 -50.22
C ASN A 426 24.62 3.62 -50.79
N ARG A 427 23.39 3.15 -50.86
CA ARG A 427 23.01 1.93 -51.57
C ARG A 427 21.86 2.14 -52.55
N CYS A 428 22.12 1.70 -53.83
CA CYS A 428 21.24 1.76 -54.97
C CYS A 428 20.00 0.82 -54.87
N PRO A 429 18.83 1.17 -55.42
CA PRO A 429 17.58 0.43 -55.21
C PRO A 429 17.41 -0.78 -56.14
N THR A 430 16.92 -1.90 -55.61
CA THR A 430 16.43 -3.07 -56.36
C THR A 430 14.90 -3.19 -56.24
N PRO A 431 14.17 -3.71 -57.27
CA PRO A 431 12.71 -3.57 -57.35
C PRO A 431 11.91 -4.54 -56.48
N ILE A 432 10.76 -4.08 -56.00
CA ILE A 432 9.86 -4.72 -55.03
C ILE A 432 8.85 -5.63 -55.73
N LEU A 433 8.73 -6.87 -55.27
CA LEU A 433 7.62 -7.79 -55.58
C LEU A 433 6.42 -7.46 -54.66
N LYS A 434 5.25 -7.23 -55.26
CA LYS A 434 3.98 -7.00 -54.52
C LYS A 434 3.51 -8.28 -53.80
N PRO A 435 2.93 -8.15 -52.58
CA PRO A 435 2.32 -9.29 -51.89
C PRO A 435 1.01 -9.71 -52.59
N PRO A 436 0.59 -11.01 -52.52
CA PRO A 436 -0.62 -11.51 -53.13
C PRO A 436 -1.88 -10.96 -52.45
N THR A 437 -2.86 -10.60 -53.31
CA THR A 437 -4.20 -10.18 -52.90
C THR A 437 -4.99 -11.32 -52.26
N PRO A 438 -5.79 -11.07 -51.22
CA PRO A 438 -6.67 -12.09 -50.65
C PRO A 438 -7.84 -12.39 -51.60
N ASN A 439 -8.17 -13.67 -51.72
CA ASN A 439 -9.26 -14.21 -52.51
C ASN A 439 -10.64 -13.84 -51.92
N PRO A 440 -11.60 -13.33 -52.72
CA PRO A 440 -12.92 -13.01 -52.22
C PRO A 440 -13.85 -14.22 -52.39
N SER A 441 -14.17 -14.91 -51.32
CA SER A 441 -15.37 -15.72 -51.23
C SER A 441 -15.66 -16.15 -49.77
N GLN A 442 -16.58 -15.45 -49.14
CA GLN A 442 -17.76 -16.01 -48.47
C GLN A 442 -18.56 -14.88 -47.81
N GLU A 443 -19.69 -14.60 -48.45
CA GLU A 443 -20.73 -13.74 -47.90
C GLU A 443 -21.39 -14.43 -46.69
N GLY A 444 -21.55 -13.65 -45.60
CA GLY A 444 -22.36 -14.00 -44.45
C GLY A 444 -22.99 -12.73 -43.85
N ASN A 445 -24.28 -12.57 -44.12
CA ASN A 445 -25.17 -11.50 -43.67
C ASN A 445 -25.11 -11.24 -42.18
N GLY A 446 -24.99 -9.98 -41.80
CA GLY A 446 -25.17 -9.55 -40.42
C GLY A 446 -25.20 -8.03 -40.28
N ASN A 447 -26.39 -7.45 -40.35
CA ASN A 447 -26.72 -6.04 -40.13
C ASN A 447 -26.07 -5.47 -38.89
N ARG A 448 -25.19 -4.46 -39.01
CA ARG A 448 -24.87 -3.50 -37.97
C ARG A 448 -24.77 -2.10 -38.60
N THR A 449 -25.63 -1.21 -38.14
CA THR A 449 -25.66 0.22 -38.40
C THR A 449 -24.36 0.91 -37.91
N PRO A 450 -23.81 1.87 -38.68
CA PRO A 450 -22.63 2.63 -38.27
C PRO A 450 -23.01 3.78 -37.34
N ILE A 451 -22.21 3.96 -36.27
CA ILE A 451 -22.22 5.16 -35.42
C ILE A 451 -21.29 6.20 -36.08
N PRO A 452 -21.68 7.48 -36.22
CA PRO A 452 -20.86 8.49 -36.88
C PRO A 452 -19.79 9.10 -35.93
N GLY A 453 -18.58 9.14 -36.44
CA GLY A 453 -17.65 10.25 -36.41
C GLY A 453 -16.88 10.57 -35.14
N GLU A 454 -15.61 10.19 -35.11
CA GLU A 454 -14.54 11.08 -34.62
C GLU A 454 -13.37 11.05 -35.60
N ALA A 455 -12.93 12.26 -35.99
CA ALA A 455 -11.85 12.47 -36.92
C ALA A 455 -10.50 12.11 -36.29
N GLY A 456 -9.95 10.98 -36.65
CA GLY A 456 -8.58 10.61 -36.34
C GLY A 456 -7.60 11.42 -37.20
N GLY A 457 -6.79 12.26 -36.56
CA GLY A 457 -5.65 12.90 -37.18
C GLY A 457 -4.64 11.84 -37.65
N GLY A 458 -4.56 11.61 -38.94
CA GLY A 458 -3.62 10.68 -39.52
C GLY A 458 -2.19 11.18 -39.40
N LEU A 459 -1.37 10.45 -38.67
CA LEU A 459 0.08 10.53 -38.77
C LEU A 459 0.49 9.92 -40.11
N THR A 460 0.92 10.76 -41.03
CA THR A 460 1.50 10.37 -42.32
C THR A 460 2.73 9.49 -42.07
N SER A 461 2.62 8.22 -42.46
CA SER A 461 3.73 7.28 -42.49
C SER A 461 4.77 7.75 -43.53
N ILE A 462 5.95 8.15 -43.07
CA ILE A 462 7.14 8.28 -43.90
C ILE A 462 7.61 6.84 -44.18
N ILE A 463 7.35 6.33 -45.38
CA ILE A 463 7.87 5.03 -45.82
C ILE A 463 9.27 5.28 -46.41
N PRO A 464 10.36 4.83 -45.78
CA PRO A 464 11.66 4.82 -46.41
C PRO A 464 11.71 3.66 -47.41
N THR A 465 11.95 3.94 -48.69
CA THR A 465 12.22 2.95 -49.73
C THR A 465 13.69 2.51 -49.65
N GLY A 466 14.00 1.58 -48.76
CA GLY A 466 15.30 0.92 -48.65
C GLY A 466 15.14 -0.46 -48.02
N ASN A 467 16.04 -1.42 -48.34
CA ASN A 467 16.09 -2.72 -47.68
C ASN A 467 16.45 -2.51 -46.20
N ILE A 468 15.44 -2.31 -45.36
CA ILE A 468 15.62 -2.16 -43.89
C ILE A 468 15.79 -3.58 -43.34
N THR A 469 16.94 -3.86 -42.73
CA THR A 469 17.11 -5.10 -41.94
C THR A 469 16.16 -5.05 -40.76
N PRO A 470 15.24 -6.04 -40.61
CA PRO A 470 14.32 -6.04 -39.49
C PRO A 470 15.08 -6.01 -38.14
N LEU A 471 14.61 -5.18 -37.22
CA LEU A 471 15.21 -5.02 -35.92
C LEU A 471 14.30 -5.60 -34.83
N LYS A 472 14.92 -6.17 -33.81
CA LYS A 472 14.30 -6.46 -32.54
C LYS A 472 14.65 -5.31 -31.60
N ILE A 473 13.62 -4.62 -31.13
CA ILE A 473 13.72 -3.50 -30.20
C ILE A 473 13.28 -3.99 -28.82
N ARG A 474 14.14 -3.83 -27.83
CA ARG A 474 13.84 -4.15 -26.44
C ARG A 474 13.74 -2.84 -25.66
N LEU A 475 12.59 -2.60 -25.05
CA LEU A 475 12.32 -1.48 -24.16
C LEU A 475 12.30 -2.01 -22.73
N LEU A 476 13.08 -1.39 -21.85
CA LEU A 476 13.14 -1.67 -20.41
C LEU A 476 12.67 -0.42 -19.68
N LEU A 477 11.67 -0.54 -18.80
CA LEU A 477 11.14 0.56 -18.01
C LEU A 477 11.42 0.28 -16.53
N GLN A 478 12.10 1.21 -15.86
CA GLN A 478 12.38 1.19 -14.43
C GLN A 478 11.22 1.82 -13.62
N LYS A 479 11.20 1.57 -12.31
CA LYS A 479 10.11 1.99 -11.42
C LYS A 479 9.97 3.53 -11.34
N ASP A 480 11.08 4.25 -11.46
CA ASP A 480 11.13 5.72 -11.45
C ASP A 480 10.71 6.37 -12.79
N GLY A 481 10.38 5.56 -13.80
CA GLY A 481 9.99 6.03 -15.13
C GLY A 481 11.17 6.20 -16.10
N THR A 482 12.41 5.99 -15.67
CA THR A 482 13.54 5.94 -16.59
C THR A 482 13.42 4.70 -17.48
N PHE A 483 13.79 4.84 -18.76
CA PHE A 483 13.72 3.73 -19.69
C PHE A 483 14.94 3.62 -20.58
N GLN A 484 15.23 2.40 -21.02
CA GLN A 484 16.31 2.07 -21.94
C GLN A 484 15.75 1.39 -23.18
N ILE A 485 16.32 1.71 -24.34
CA ILE A 485 15.98 1.09 -25.62
C ILE A 485 17.22 0.41 -26.18
N GLN A 486 17.13 -0.89 -26.40
CA GLN A 486 18.20 -1.72 -26.99
C GLN A 486 17.76 -2.16 -28.39
N LYS A 487 18.69 -2.16 -29.35
CA LYS A 487 18.44 -2.58 -30.73
C LYS A 487 19.35 -3.73 -31.10
N GLU A 488 18.80 -4.75 -31.75
CA GLU A 488 19.57 -5.85 -32.32
C GLU A 488 18.94 -6.29 -33.67
N PRO A 489 19.72 -6.75 -34.63
CA PRO A 489 19.16 -7.31 -35.84
C PRO A 489 18.21 -8.49 -35.52
N LEU A 490 17.07 -8.57 -36.19
CA LEU A 490 16.15 -9.68 -36.01
C LEU A 490 16.70 -10.90 -36.74
N ALA A 491 17.37 -11.78 -36.02
CA ALA A 491 17.85 -13.04 -36.55
C ALA A 491 16.71 -14.08 -36.64
N PRO A 492 16.72 -14.96 -37.67
CA PRO A 492 15.83 -16.11 -37.69
C PRO A 492 16.04 -16.95 -36.39
N LEU A 493 14.95 -17.31 -35.73
CA LEU A 493 15.04 -18.20 -34.56
C LEU A 493 15.44 -19.61 -35.07
N PRO A 494 16.50 -20.22 -34.53
CA PRO A 494 16.78 -21.61 -34.79
C PRO A 494 15.60 -22.48 -34.32
N CYS A 495 15.38 -23.62 -34.97
CA CYS A 495 14.41 -24.60 -34.48
C CYS A 495 14.86 -25.07 -33.10
N ARG A 496 14.03 -24.84 -32.09
CA ARG A 496 14.34 -25.19 -30.70
C ARG A 496 13.49 -26.35 -30.25
N ARG A 497 14.09 -27.25 -29.46
CA ARG A 497 13.33 -28.26 -28.71
C ARG A 497 12.69 -27.57 -27.52
N VAL A 498 11.35 -27.52 -27.50
CA VAL A 498 10.56 -26.92 -26.42
C VAL A 498 9.84 -28.04 -25.67
N GLY A 499 9.88 -27.99 -24.35
CA GLY A 499 9.17 -28.95 -23.50
C GLY A 499 8.28 -28.25 -22.48
N PHE A 500 7.39 -29.01 -21.84
CA PHE A 500 6.65 -28.50 -20.67
C PHE A 500 7.53 -28.52 -19.42
N ALA A 501 7.35 -27.56 -18.53
CA ALA A 501 7.94 -27.58 -17.21
C ALA A 501 7.58 -28.88 -16.47
N LYS A 502 8.52 -29.45 -15.70
CA LYS A 502 8.27 -30.69 -14.94
C LYS A 502 7.33 -30.46 -13.75
N GLU A 503 7.42 -29.29 -13.16
CA GLU A 503 6.58 -28.89 -12.02
C GLU A 503 5.58 -27.85 -12.46
N PRO A 504 4.33 -27.90 -11.96
CA PRO A 504 3.34 -26.86 -12.22
C PRO A 504 3.81 -25.53 -11.61
N VAL A 505 3.51 -24.44 -12.30
CA VAL A 505 3.77 -23.10 -11.78
C VAL A 505 2.65 -22.67 -10.83
N ASP A 506 3.00 -21.84 -9.84
CA ASP A 506 2.02 -21.22 -8.97
C ASP A 506 1.22 -20.17 -9.78
N ALA A 507 -0.04 -20.47 -10.07
CA ALA A 507 -0.94 -19.58 -10.79
C ALA A 507 -1.24 -18.27 -10.05
N ASN A 508 -0.89 -18.15 -8.76
CA ASN A 508 -1.02 -16.90 -8.00
C ASN A 508 0.21 -16.00 -8.13
N ASN A 509 1.28 -16.48 -8.80
CA ASN A 509 2.43 -15.63 -9.07
C ASN A 509 2.09 -14.58 -10.12
N ILE A 510 1.89 -13.35 -9.67
CA ILE A 510 1.49 -12.21 -10.50
C ILE A 510 2.48 -11.92 -11.65
N LEU A 511 3.76 -12.27 -11.50
CA LEU A 511 4.77 -12.05 -12.54
C LEU A 511 4.56 -12.92 -13.80
N LEU A 512 3.70 -13.95 -13.73
CA LEU A 512 3.27 -14.73 -14.91
C LEU A 512 2.40 -13.92 -15.88
N TYR A 513 1.67 -12.95 -15.37
CA TYR A 513 0.68 -12.19 -16.12
C TYR A 513 1.21 -10.84 -16.62
N HIS A 514 2.46 -10.51 -16.26
CA HIS A 514 3.10 -9.26 -16.63
C HIS A 514 4.46 -9.51 -17.28
N LYS A 515 4.77 -8.75 -18.31
CA LYS A 515 6.04 -8.90 -19.02
C LYS A 515 7.15 -8.14 -18.28
N THR A 516 7.96 -8.89 -17.52
CA THR A 516 9.01 -8.36 -16.66
C THR A 516 10.37 -8.98 -16.94
N THR A 517 11.44 -8.39 -16.40
CA THR A 517 12.78 -8.97 -16.43
C THR A 517 12.99 -10.07 -15.39
N SER A 518 12.04 -10.28 -14.45
CA SER A 518 12.09 -11.35 -13.44
C SER A 518 11.86 -12.71 -14.07
N ARG A 519 12.93 -13.48 -14.28
CA ARG A 519 12.92 -14.79 -14.95
C ARG A 519 13.32 -15.96 -14.06
N ALA A 520 13.43 -15.77 -12.75
CA ALA A 520 13.91 -16.80 -11.84
C ALA A 520 13.09 -18.11 -11.92
N MET A 521 11.77 -18.00 -12.07
CA MET A 521 10.88 -19.17 -12.21
C MET A 521 11.10 -19.89 -13.54
N TYR A 522 11.14 -19.14 -14.64
CA TYR A 522 11.43 -19.67 -15.97
C TYR A 522 12.80 -20.35 -16.00
N GLN A 523 13.83 -19.75 -15.41
CA GLN A 523 15.16 -20.32 -15.33
C GLN A 523 15.20 -21.63 -14.55
N ARG A 524 14.46 -21.74 -13.42
CA ARG A 524 14.33 -23.01 -12.68
C ARG A 524 13.63 -24.08 -13.50
N ALA A 525 12.55 -23.73 -14.19
CA ALA A 525 11.84 -24.65 -15.07
C ALA A 525 12.74 -25.17 -16.21
N LEU A 526 13.48 -24.28 -16.87
CA LEU A 526 14.44 -24.65 -17.91
C LEU A 526 15.57 -25.55 -17.38
N ALA A 527 16.13 -25.22 -16.20
CA ALA A 527 17.16 -26.04 -15.57
C ALA A 527 16.67 -27.46 -15.23
N SER A 528 15.38 -27.66 -15.00
CA SER A 528 14.78 -28.99 -14.78
C SER A 528 14.63 -29.82 -16.08
N ARG A 529 14.84 -29.19 -17.26
CA ARG A 529 14.70 -29.79 -18.60
C ARG A 529 15.98 -29.63 -19.43
N PRO A 530 17.08 -30.29 -19.05
CA PRO A 530 18.35 -30.18 -19.78
C PRO A 530 18.28 -30.74 -21.22
N ASP A 531 17.24 -31.51 -21.54
CA ASP A 531 16.92 -32.04 -22.84
C ASP A 531 16.24 -31.01 -23.79
N CYS A 532 15.85 -29.83 -23.28
CA CYS A 532 15.16 -28.79 -24.02
C CYS A 532 15.96 -27.49 -24.02
N GLU A 533 15.80 -26.71 -25.08
CA GLU A 533 16.40 -25.37 -25.24
C GLU A 533 15.47 -24.27 -24.73
N ASP A 534 14.19 -24.60 -24.54
CA ASP A 534 13.16 -23.71 -24.04
C ASP A 534 12.05 -24.49 -23.32
N VAL A 535 11.28 -23.84 -22.45
CA VAL A 535 10.19 -24.48 -21.71
C VAL A 535 8.91 -23.64 -21.77
N LEU A 536 7.77 -24.34 -21.78
CA LEU A 536 6.46 -23.77 -21.52
C LEU A 536 6.12 -24.00 -20.04
N LEU A 537 5.71 -22.92 -19.36
CA LEU A 537 5.34 -22.93 -17.95
C LEU A 537 3.89 -23.35 -17.75
#